data_f00411764cbde32e73e281a72566dc4c
#
_entry.id   f00411764cbde32e73e281a72566dc4c
#
_cell.length_a   1.000
_cell.length_b   1.000
_cell.length_c   1.000
_cell.angle_alpha   90.00
_cell.angle_beta   90.00
_cell.angle_gamma   90.00
#
_symmetry.space_group_name_H-M   'P 1'
#
loop_
_entity.id
_entity.type
_entity.pdbx_description
1 polymer ?
#
loop_
_entity_poly.entity_id
_entity_poly.type
_entity_poly.pdbx_seq_one_letter_code
_entity_poly.pdbx_strand_id
1 'polypeptide(L)'
;DIPSMFYYNAICVISDLSTNKAGTITSGLDRFMEWKTKDGDYENTAYAQFDTFYEGMFQKARLLDILKNFILFSGDGQKPIKILAGYHQYFAVRKAIKKAKIATKTDGKGGVFWHTQGSGKSLSMVFYAHLLQEALDSPTIVVMTDRIDLDDQLYTQFARCAPFLRQTPVQATSKENLSKLLDGRKANGIIFTTMFKFERGEKPLSERRNIVVMADEAHRGQYGFDEKIIIKENEQGEKEAHTVIGNARIIHDALPNAT
;
A
#
# COMPACT_ATOMS: atom_id res chain seq x y z
N ASP A 1 -1.03 -31.43 -22.70
CA ASP A 1 -1.29 -30.07 -22.21
C ASP A 1 -2.51 -29.50 -22.91
N ILE A 2 -3.50 -29.03 -22.14
CA ILE A 2 -4.72 -28.40 -22.67
C ILE A 2 -4.85 -27.00 -22.09
N PRO A 3 -4.06 -26.00 -22.57
CA PRO A 3 -4.05 -24.64 -22.01
C PRO A 3 -5.44 -23.98 -22.02
N SER A 4 -6.26 -24.27 -23.02
CA SER A 4 -7.61 -23.70 -23.17
C SER A 4 -8.56 -24.07 -22.01
N MET A 5 -8.31 -25.20 -21.34
CA MET A 5 -9.09 -25.65 -20.19
C MET A 5 -8.98 -24.66 -19.00
N PHE A 6 -7.89 -23.90 -18.93
CA PHE A 6 -7.58 -23.01 -17.81
C PHE A 6 -7.86 -21.53 -18.07
N TYR A 7 -8.30 -21.15 -19.27
CA TYR A 7 -8.49 -19.73 -19.60
C TYR A 7 -9.52 -19.03 -18.72
N TYR A 8 -10.53 -19.74 -18.27
CA TYR A 8 -11.59 -19.19 -17.43
C TYR A 8 -11.37 -19.43 -15.92
N ASN A 9 -10.26 -20.07 -15.55
CA ASN A 9 -9.99 -20.34 -14.16
C ASN A 9 -9.56 -19.07 -13.42
N ALA A 10 -10.28 -18.72 -12.39
CA ALA A 10 -9.89 -17.61 -11.52
C ALA A 10 -8.65 -17.97 -10.70
N ILE A 11 -8.63 -19.18 -10.16
CA ILE A 11 -7.62 -19.73 -9.24
C ILE A 11 -7.29 -21.14 -9.67
N CYS A 12 -6.02 -21.51 -9.58
CA CYS A 12 -5.52 -22.88 -9.70
C CYS A 12 -5.13 -23.40 -8.31
N VAL A 13 -5.50 -24.64 -8.02
CA VAL A 13 -5.20 -25.28 -6.72
C VAL A 13 -4.38 -26.55 -6.96
N ILE A 14 -3.34 -26.70 -6.16
CA ILE A 14 -2.60 -27.96 -6.01
C ILE A 14 -2.93 -28.46 -4.61
N SER A 15 -3.56 -29.62 -4.52
CA SER A 15 -4.01 -30.14 -3.23
C SER A 15 -3.83 -31.64 -3.19
N ASP A 16 -3.19 -32.09 -2.12
CA ASP A 16 -3.20 -33.43 -1.58
C ASP A 16 -3.36 -33.33 -0.05
N LEU A 17 -3.30 -34.42 0.68
CA LEU A 17 -3.48 -34.38 2.14
C LEU A 17 -2.39 -33.60 2.87
N SER A 18 -1.22 -33.41 2.25
CA SER A 18 -0.03 -32.81 2.85
C SER A 18 0.33 -31.45 2.27
N THR A 19 -0.06 -31.19 1.01
CA THR A 19 0.28 -29.97 0.27
C THR A 19 -1.01 -29.31 -0.23
N ASN A 20 -1.27 -28.10 0.20
CA ASN A 20 -2.46 -27.35 -0.19
C ASN A 20 -2.07 -25.92 -0.55
N LYS A 21 -2.04 -25.62 -1.83
CA LYS A 21 -1.55 -24.34 -2.36
C LYS A 21 -2.48 -23.78 -3.44
N ALA A 22 -2.59 -22.47 -3.50
CA ALA A 22 -3.32 -21.75 -4.54
C ALA A 22 -2.41 -20.79 -5.30
N GLY A 23 -2.66 -20.64 -6.57
CA GLY A 23 -1.96 -19.74 -7.48
C GLY A 23 -2.84 -19.39 -8.68
N THR A 24 -2.20 -18.94 -9.75
CA THR A 24 -2.88 -18.62 -11.01
C THR A 24 -2.24 -19.38 -12.16
N ILE A 25 -2.90 -19.39 -13.31
CA ILE A 25 -2.36 -20.04 -14.51
C ILE A 25 -1.06 -19.42 -15.02
N THR A 26 -0.79 -18.16 -14.68
CA THR A 26 0.46 -17.47 -15.04
C THR A 26 1.54 -17.58 -13.97
N SER A 27 1.24 -18.24 -12.85
CA SER A 27 2.18 -18.40 -11.73
C SER A 27 3.12 -19.57 -11.98
N GLY A 28 4.42 -19.38 -11.74
CA GLY A 28 5.33 -20.49 -11.51
C GLY A 28 4.98 -21.21 -10.20
N LEU A 29 5.48 -22.44 -10.02
CA LEU A 29 5.21 -23.23 -8.81
C LEU A 29 5.66 -22.55 -7.51
N ASP A 30 6.68 -21.73 -7.57
CA ASP A 30 7.19 -20.88 -6.49
C ASP A 30 6.18 -19.82 -6.02
N ARG A 31 5.21 -19.50 -6.86
CA ARG A 31 4.14 -18.52 -6.58
C ARG A 31 2.85 -19.15 -6.09
N PHE A 32 2.77 -20.47 -6.03
CA PHE A 32 1.66 -21.17 -5.38
C PHE A 32 1.85 -21.10 -3.87
N MET A 33 0.91 -20.46 -3.19
CA MET A 33 1.00 -20.16 -1.76
C MET A 33 0.01 -20.99 -0.95
N GLU A 34 0.46 -21.40 0.23
CA GLU A 34 -0.38 -21.98 1.25
C GLU A 34 -1.30 -20.93 1.87
N TRP A 35 -2.38 -21.36 2.48
CA TRP A 35 -3.24 -20.53 3.30
C TRP A 35 -3.13 -21.00 4.75
N LYS A 36 -2.51 -20.19 5.62
CA LYS A 36 -2.03 -20.65 6.94
C LYS A 36 -2.92 -20.28 8.11
N THR A 37 -4.05 -19.63 7.89
CA THR A 37 -4.99 -19.22 8.95
C THR A 37 -6.41 -19.17 8.41
N LYS A 38 -7.38 -19.52 9.25
CA LYS A 38 -8.80 -19.48 8.91
C LYS A 38 -9.41 -18.09 9.04
N ASP A 39 -8.90 -17.25 9.92
CA ASP A 39 -9.48 -15.98 10.33
C ASP A 39 -8.51 -14.79 10.34
N GLY A 40 -7.22 -15.04 10.07
CA GLY A 40 -6.16 -14.01 10.12
C GLY A 40 -5.46 -13.93 11.46
N ASP A 41 -5.71 -14.87 12.35
CA ASP A 41 -4.92 -15.04 13.56
C ASP A 41 -3.60 -15.74 13.19
N TYR A 42 -2.48 -15.04 13.42
CA TYR A 42 -1.14 -15.54 13.09
C TYR A 42 -0.49 -16.30 14.25
N GLU A 43 -1.05 -16.28 15.43
CA GLU A 43 -0.56 -17.03 16.59
C GLU A 43 -0.93 -18.51 16.48
N ASN A 44 -2.07 -18.79 15.85
CA ASN A 44 -2.57 -20.16 15.60
C ASN A 44 -2.41 -20.58 14.14
N THR A 45 -1.24 -20.35 13.55
CA THR A 45 -0.97 -20.84 12.19
C THR A 45 -0.77 -22.34 12.19
N ALA A 46 -1.70 -23.07 11.59
CA ALA A 46 -1.51 -24.48 11.29
C ALA A 46 -0.80 -24.61 9.93
N TYR A 47 0.34 -25.27 9.93
CA TYR A 47 1.09 -25.55 8.69
C TYR A 47 0.25 -26.43 7.76
N ALA A 48 -0.01 -25.90 6.55
CA ALA A 48 -0.46 -26.64 5.37
C ALA A 48 -1.60 -27.66 5.59
N GLN A 49 -2.43 -27.46 6.62
CA GLN A 49 -3.54 -28.37 6.87
C GLN A 49 -4.64 -28.16 5.84
N PHE A 50 -5.14 -29.25 5.31
CA PHE A 50 -6.24 -29.30 4.36
C PHE A 50 -7.42 -28.40 4.82
N ASP A 51 -7.88 -28.59 6.04
CA ASP A 51 -8.99 -27.83 6.60
C ASP A 51 -8.70 -26.33 6.67
N THR A 52 -7.50 -25.93 7.12
CA THR A 52 -7.10 -24.53 7.20
C THR A 52 -7.06 -23.87 5.82
N PHE A 53 -6.61 -24.59 4.81
CA PHE A 53 -6.59 -24.09 3.45
C PHE A 53 -8.01 -23.89 2.91
N TYR A 54 -8.85 -24.90 3.01
CA TYR A 54 -10.20 -24.84 2.43
C TYR A 54 -11.14 -23.94 3.24
N GLU A 55 -11.19 -24.03 4.55
CA GLU A 55 -12.02 -23.17 5.39
C GLU A 55 -11.47 -21.73 5.42
N GLY A 56 -10.14 -21.59 5.31
CA GLY A 56 -9.47 -20.29 5.24
C GLY A 56 -9.75 -19.57 3.92
N MET A 57 -9.52 -20.18 2.79
CA MET A 57 -9.58 -19.50 1.49
C MET A 57 -10.98 -19.61 0.84
N PHE A 58 -11.63 -20.77 0.92
CA PHE A 58 -12.86 -21.08 0.19
C PHE A 58 -14.15 -20.86 0.97
N GLN A 59 -14.07 -20.27 2.18
CA GLN A 59 -15.26 -19.75 2.84
C GLN A 59 -15.99 -18.78 1.90
N LYS A 60 -17.28 -18.98 1.66
CA LYS A 60 -18.05 -18.32 0.59
C LYS A 60 -17.83 -16.82 0.48
N ALA A 61 -18.00 -16.08 1.58
CA ALA A 61 -17.88 -14.63 1.56
C ALA A 61 -16.44 -14.20 1.25
N ARG A 62 -15.45 -14.94 1.78
CA ARG A 62 -14.03 -14.67 1.53
C ARG A 62 -13.64 -14.99 0.11
N LEU A 63 -14.07 -16.12 -0.43
CA LEU A 63 -13.80 -16.47 -1.82
C LEU A 63 -14.34 -15.41 -2.78
N LEU A 64 -15.58 -14.97 -2.59
CA LEU A 64 -16.17 -13.90 -3.40
C LEU A 64 -15.39 -12.58 -3.28
N ASP A 65 -14.93 -12.28 -2.09
CA ASP A 65 -14.10 -11.12 -1.84
C ASP A 65 -12.71 -11.23 -2.52
N ILE A 66 -12.08 -12.40 -2.45
CA ILE A 66 -10.82 -12.67 -3.14
C ILE A 66 -11.00 -12.51 -4.66
N LEU A 67 -12.04 -13.11 -5.22
CA LEU A 67 -12.33 -13.03 -6.66
C LEU A 67 -12.58 -11.58 -7.12
N LYS A 68 -13.27 -10.79 -6.32
CA LYS A 68 -13.56 -9.38 -6.63
C LYS A 68 -12.39 -8.46 -6.45
N ASN A 69 -11.62 -8.62 -5.37
CA ASN A 69 -10.74 -7.57 -4.86
C ASN A 69 -9.27 -7.95 -4.71
N PHE A 70 -8.93 -9.25 -4.80
CA PHE A 70 -7.59 -9.76 -4.50
C PHE A 70 -6.99 -10.61 -5.62
N ILE A 71 -7.54 -10.48 -6.82
CA ILE A 71 -6.95 -10.97 -8.06
C ILE A 71 -6.76 -9.77 -8.98
N LEU A 72 -5.56 -9.56 -9.47
CA LEU A 72 -5.23 -8.49 -10.40
C LEU A 72 -4.43 -9.01 -11.60
N PHE A 73 -4.43 -8.21 -12.65
CA PHE A 73 -3.55 -8.40 -13.80
C PHE A 73 -2.49 -7.29 -13.79
N SER A 74 -1.23 -7.69 -13.89
CA SER A 74 -0.08 -6.79 -13.95
C SER A 74 0.64 -6.99 -15.27
N GLY A 75 1.02 -5.92 -15.95
CA GLY A 75 1.79 -5.99 -17.21
C GLY A 75 1.52 -4.80 -18.11
N ASP A 76 2.20 -4.81 -19.26
CA ASP A 76 2.14 -3.78 -20.30
C ASP A 76 1.02 -4.03 -21.35
N GLY A 77 0.16 -5.00 -21.13
CA GLY A 77 -0.94 -5.35 -22.02
C GLY A 77 -0.62 -6.47 -23.02
N GLN A 78 0.65 -6.78 -23.29
CA GLN A 78 1.00 -7.86 -24.25
C GLN A 78 0.97 -9.25 -23.62
N LYS A 79 1.47 -9.38 -22.38
CA LYS A 79 1.47 -10.63 -21.62
C LYS A 79 1.11 -10.35 -20.15
N PRO A 80 -0.17 -10.14 -19.85
CA PRO A 80 -0.57 -9.84 -18.49
C PRO A 80 -0.31 -11.04 -17.57
N ILE A 81 0.31 -10.76 -16.43
CA ILE A 81 0.51 -11.73 -15.35
C ILE A 81 -0.68 -11.61 -14.39
N LYS A 82 -1.38 -12.71 -14.20
CA LYS A 82 -2.46 -12.79 -13.21
C LYS A 82 -1.87 -13.06 -11.84
N ILE A 83 -2.19 -12.24 -10.87
CA ILE A 83 -1.66 -12.30 -9.51
C ILE A 83 -2.81 -12.52 -8.54
N LEU A 84 -2.66 -13.53 -7.70
CA LEU A 84 -3.53 -13.82 -6.57
C LEU A 84 -2.83 -13.34 -5.28
N ALA A 85 -3.54 -12.62 -4.44
CA ALA A 85 -3.02 -12.23 -3.13
C ALA A 85 -2.80 -13.44 -2.22
N GLY A 86 -1.70 -13.44 -1.48
CA GLY A 86 -1.49 -14.39 -0.40
C GLY A 86 -2.37 -14.11 0.82
N TYR A 87 -2.55 -15.11 1.69
CA TYR A 87 -3.38 -14.97 2.91
C TYR A 87 -2.95 -13.78 3.78
N HIS A 88 -1.64 -13.59 3.92
CA HIS A 88 -1.08 -12.49 4.70
C HIS A 88 -1.40 -11.12 4.11
N GLN A 89 -1.40 -10.99 2.77
CA GLN A 89 -1.81 -9.76 2.09
C GLN A 89 -3.32 -9.52 2.26
N TYR A 90 -4.13 -10.57 2.07
CA TYR A 90 -5.58 -10.48 2.23
C TYR A 90 -5.98 -9.96 3.62
N PHE A 91 -5.55 -10.64 4.67
CA PHE A 91 -5.95 -10.28 6.03
C PHE A 91 -5.38 -8.94 6.47
N ALA A 92 -4.13 -8.64 6.14
CA ALA A 92 -3.51 -7.37 6.49
C ALA A 92 -4.18 -6.19 5.80
N VAL A 93 -4.48 -6.30 4.50
CA VAL A 93 -5.19 -5.25 3.75
C VAL A 93 -6.61 -5.06 4.30
N ARG A 94 -7.35 -6.14 4.58
CA ARG A 94 -8.68 -6.03 5.19
C ARG A 94 -8.65 -5.37 6.57
N LYS A 95 -7.66 -5.69 7.38
CA LYS A 95 -7.45 -5.05 8.69
C LYS A 95 -7.11 -3.57 8.53
N ALA A 96 -6.25 -3.23 7.55
CA ALA A 96 -5.88 -1.85 7.25
C ALA A 96 -7.09 -1.01 6.78
N ILE A 97 -7.94 -1.55 5.88
CA ILE A 97 -9.18 -0.88 5.46
C ILE A 97 -10.12 -0.61 6.63
N LYS A 98 -10.29 -1.60 7.53
CA LYS A 98 -11.11 -1.41 8.74
C LYS A 98 -10.57 -0.27 9.61
N LYS A 99 -9.26 -0.21 9.79
CA LYS A 99 -8.59 0.85 10.55
C LYS A 99 -8.70 2.22 9.87
N ALA A 100 -8.48 2.30 8.55
CA ALA A 100 -8.63 3.54 7.81
C ALA A 100 -10.04 4.13 7.92
N LYS A 101 -11.09 3.31 7.81
CA LYS A 101 -12.49 3.75 8.02
C LYS A 101 -12.75 4.36 9.40
N ILE A 102 -12.04 3.91 10.42
CA ILE A 102 -12.12 4.48 11.77
C ILE A 102 -11.29 5.76 11.83
N ALA A 103 -10.05 5.71 11.36
CA ALA A 103 -9.10 6.81 11.43
C ALA A 103 -9.62 8.09 10.74
N THR A 104 -10.23 7.95 9.57
CA THR A 104 -10.83 9.10 8.84
C THR A 104 -11.94 9.81 9.62
N LYS A 105 -12.53 9.15 10.61
CA LYS A 105 -13.60 9.70 11.47
C LYS A 105 -13.09 10.14 12.83
N THR A 106 -11.84 9.84 13.16
CA THR A 106 -11.25 10.11 14.49
C THR A 106 -10.01 10.99 14.36
N ASP A 107 -8.84 10.43 14.58
CA ASP A 107 -7.57 11.14 14.74
C ASP A 107 -6.66 11.08 13.50
N GLY A 108 -7.12 10.51 12.40
CA GLY A 108 -6.34 10.36 11.16
C GLY A 108 -5.28 9.26 11.20
N LYS A 109 -5.12 8.53 12.32
CA LYS A 109 -4.03 7.55 12.48
C LYS A 109 -4.44 6.17 11.97
N GLY A 110 -4.10 5.87 10.72
CA GLY A 110 -4.42 4.61 10.05
C GLY A 110 -3.69 3.41 10.64
N GLY A 111 -2.43 3.54 11.00
CA GLY A 111 -1.62 2.49 11.61
C GLY A 111 -0.36 2.15 10.81
N VAL A 112 0.32 1.09 11.24
CA VAL A 112 1.54 0.57 10.63
C VAL A 112 1.28 -0.81 10.05
N PHE A 113 1.71 -1.02 8.82
CA PHE A 113 1.69 -2.30 8.12
C PHE A 113 3.13 -2.81 8.05
N TRP A 114 3.40 -3.88 8.77
CA TRP A 114 4.73 -4.48 8.78
C TRP A 114 4.71 -5.89 8.23
N HIS A 115 5.55 -6.14 7.23
CA HIS A 115 5.79 -7.47 6.64
C HIS A 115 7.28 -7.66 6.41
N THR A 116 7.72 -8.92 6.39
CA THR A 116 9.11 -9.26 6.05
C THR A 116 9.47 -8.81 4.63
N GLN A 117 10.74 -8.57 4.39
CA GLN A 117 11.24 -8.27 3.06
C GLN A 117 10.91 -9.41 2.08
N GLY A 118 10.52 -9.08 0.85
CA GLY A 118 10.14 -10.07 -0.15
C GLY A 118 8.70 -10.63 -0.04
N SER A 119 7.92 -10.23 0.97
CA SER A 119 6.53 -10.70 1.16
C SER A 119 5.50 -10.05 0.23
N GLY A 120 5.92 -9.18 -0.70
CA GLY A 120 5.04 -8.49 -1.63
C GLY A 120 4.33 -7.26 -1.04
N LYS A 121 5.00 -6.48 -0.20
CA LYS A 121 4.47 -5.22 0.36
C LYS A 121 3.90 -4.29 -0.71
N SER A 122 4.62 -4.08 -1.82
CA SER A 122 4.18 -3.22 -2.91
C SER A 122 2.84 -3.66 -3.51
N LEU A 123 2.62 -4.98 -3.67
CA LEU A 123 1.33 -5.52 -4.11
C LEU A 123 0.24 -5.34 -3.04
N SER A 124 0.60 -5.48 -1.76
CA SER A 124 -0.34 -5.18 -0.67
C SER A 124 -0.79 -3.72 -0.70
N MET A 125 0.12 -2.79 -1.01
CA MET A 125 -0.21 -1.37 -1.19
C MET A 125 -1.14 -1.14 -2.40
N VAL A 126 -0.97 -1.87 -3.51
CA VAL A 126 -1.87 -1.82 -4.67
C VAL A 126 -3.27 -2.32 -4.30
N PHE A 127 -3.39 -3.47 -3.62
CA PHE A 127 -4.67 -3.99 -3.14
C PHE A 127 -5.33 -3.01 -2.15
N TYR A 128 -4.54 -2.44 -1.26
CA TYR A 128 -5.04 -1.46 -0.29
C TYR A 128 -5.54 -0.19 -0.98
N ALA A 129 -4.78 0.36 -1.94
CA ALA A 129 -5.18 1.52 -2.73
C ALA A 129 -6.49 1.27 -3.50
N HIS A 130 -6.64 0.09 -4.12
CA HIS A 130 -7.88 -0.30 -4.80
C HIS A 130 -9.07 -0.29 -3.84
N LEU A 131 -8.93 -0.92 -2.68
CA LEU A 131 -10.01 -1.03 -1.71
C LEU A 131 -10.33 0.29 -0.99
N LEU A 132 -9.36 1.18 -0.81
CA LEU A 132 -9.60 2.51 -0.25
C LEU A 132 -10.58 3.33 -1.09
N GLN A 133 -10.52 3.20 -2.42
CA GLN A 133 -11.41 3.95 -3.31
C GLN A 133 -12.89 3.61 -3.07
N GLU A 134 -13.20 2.31 -2.89
CA GLU A 134 -14.57 1.88 -2.58
C GLU A 134 -14.92 2.18 -1.10
N ALA A 135 -13.94 2.04 -0.20
CA ALA A 135 -14.17 2.11 1.24
C ALA A 135 -14.35 3.53 1.79
N LEU A 136 -13.73 4.54 1.14
CA LEU A 136 -13.67 5.93 1.59
C LEU A 136 -14.18 6.94 0.54
N ASP A 137 -15.01 6.48 -0.39
CA ASP A 137 -15.61 7.30 -1.44
C ASP A 137 -14.56 8.07 -2.27
N SER A 138 -13.69 7.30 -2.91
CA SER A 138 -12.66 7.79 -3.83
C SER A 138 -11.73 8.86 -3.25
N PRO A 139 -10.98 8.56 -2.18
CA PRO A 139 -10.03 9.51 -1.62
C PRO A 139 -8.88 9.78 -2.60
N THR A 140 -8.18 10.89 -2.43
CA THR A 140 -6.87 11.08 -3.04
C THR A 140 -5.85 10.31 -2.23
N ILE A 141 -5.10 9.42 -2.87
CA ILE A 141 -4.06 8.61 -2.23
C ILE A 141 -2.70 9.23 -2.54
N VAL A 142 -1.97 9.60 -1.52
CA VAL A 142 -0.59 10.10 -1.63
C VAL A 142 0.35 8.97 -1.20
N VAL A 143 1.10 8.42 -2.15
CA VAL A 143 2.11 7.40 -1.89
C VAL A 143 3.45 8.08 -1.74
N MET A 144 4.04 7.94 -0.57
CA MET A 144 5.27 8.62 -0.20
C MET A 144 6.41 7.63 0.00
N THR A 145 7.54 7.93 -0.62
CA THR A 145 8.77 7.13 -0.55
C THR A 145 9.93 7.94 0.00
N ASP A 146 10.93 7.25 0.55
CA ASP A 146 12.14 7.88 1.09
C ASP A 146 13.12 8.28 -0.02
N ARG A 147 13.22 7.50 -1.10
CA ARG A 147 14.21 7.66 -2.16
C ARG A 147 13.56 7.69 -3.54
N ILE A 148 14.18 8.45 -4.45
CA ILE A 148 13.75 8.56 -5.85
C ILE A 148 13.78 7.19 -6.54
N ASP A 149 14.84 6.40 -6.37
CA ASP A 149 14.98 5.07 -7.00
C ASP A 149 13.89 4.08 -6.52
N LEU A 150 13.50 4.15 -5.25
CA LEU A 150 12.40 3.33 -4.69
C LEU A 150 11.04 3.84 -5.14
N ASP A 151 10.90 5.15 -5.34
CA ASP A 151 9.73 5.79 -5.93
C ASP A 151 9.44 5.21 -7.31
N ASP A 152 10.46 5.11 -8.17
CA ASP A 152 10.33 4.59 -9.54
C ASP A 152 9.91 3.10 -9.57
N GLN A 153 10.45 2.26 -8.67
CA GLN A 153 10.08 0.85 -8.59
C GLN A 153 8.64 0.67 -8.13
N LEU A 154 8.25 1.35 -7.06
CA LEU A 154 6.90 1.27 -6.52
C LEU A 154 5.89 1.90 -7.48
N TYR A 155 6.22 3.06 -8.07
CA TYR A 155 5.43 3.70 -9.11
C TYR A 155 5.19 2.77 -10.30
N THR A 156 6.26 2.13 -10.81
CA THR A 156 6.16 1.18 -11.92
C THR A 156 5.24 0.01 -11.59
N GLN A 157 5.29 -0.50 -10.35
CA GLN A 157 4.39 -1.56 -9.91
C GLN A 157 2.93 -1.10 -9.92
N PHE A 158 2.65 0.11 -9.44
CA PHE A 158 1.29 0.68 -9.49
C PHE A 158 0.85 0.96 -10.92
N ALA A 159 1.71 1.51 -11.77
CA ALA A 159 1.42 1.79 -13.17
C ALA A 159 1.05 0.51 -13.94
N ARG A 160 1.76 -0.59 -13.71
CA ARG A 160 1.42 -1.91 -14.29
C ARG A 160 0.08 -2.47 -13.83
N CYS A 161 -0.44 -1.98 -12.71
CA CYS A 161 -1.73 -2.36 -12.14
C CYS A 161 -2.82 -1.30 -12.38
N ALA A 162 -2.58 -0.29 -13.24
CA ALA A 162 -3.53 0.79 -13.52
C ALA A 162 -4.94 0.32 -13.92
N PRO A 163 -5.13 -0.75 -14.72
CA PRO A 163 -6.46 -1.28 -15.02
C PRO A 163 -7.21 -1.78 -13.78
N PHE A 164 -6.52 -2.41 -12.84
CA PHE A 164 -7.08 -2.85 -11.56
C PHE A 164 -7.42 -1.67 -10.65
N LEU A 165 -6.55 -0.68 -10.60
CA LEU A 165 -6.75 0.57 -9.84
C LEU A 165 -7.80 1.48 -10.48
N ARG A 166 -8.18 1.25 -11.74
CA ARG A 166 -9.10 2.08 -12.55
C ARG A 166 -8.65 3.54 -12.66
N GLN A 167 -7.37 3.78 -12.51
CA GLN A 167 -6.74 5.08 -12.67
C GLN A 167 -5.23 4.95 -12.86
N THR A 168 -4.64 5.92 -13.55
CA THR A 168 -3.21 5.98 -13.75
C THR A 168 -2.58 6.78 -12.61
N PRO A 169 -1.60 6.22 -11.90
CA PRO A 169 -0.83 6.96 -10.90
C PRO A 169 -0.02 8.08 -11.56
N VAL A 170 0.24 9.15 -10.82
CA VAL A 170 1.01 10.31 -11.28
C VAL A 170 2.14 10.57 -10.31
N GLN A 171 3.35 10.84 -10.81
CA GLN A 171 4.47 11.28 -9.97
C GLN A 171 4.52 12.81 -9.88
N ALA A 172 4.64 13.34 -8.68
CA ALA A 172 4.94 14.74 -8.47
C ALA A 172 6.41 15.01 -8.80
N THR A 173 6.68 15.92 -9.74
CA THR A 173 8.03 16.26 -10.19
C THR A 173 8.72 17.29 -9.30
N SER A 174 7.94 18.18 -8.69
CA SER A 174 8.42 19.22 -7.76
C SER A 174 7.38 19.46 -6.66
N LYS A 175 7.74 20.31 -5.69
CA LYS A 175 6.85 20.77 -4.63
C LYS A 175 5.65 21.54 -5.20
N GLU A 176 5.89 22.46 -6.14
CA GLU A 176 4.84 23.25 -6.80
C GLU A 176 3.91 22.33 -7.62
N ASN A 177 4.47 21.29 -8.22
CA ASN A 177 3.69 20.30 -8.95
C ASN A 177 2.84 19.45 -7.99
N LEU A 178 3.36 19.06 -6.80
CA LEU A 178 2.60 18.38 -5.77
C LEU A 178 1.42 19.23 -5.29
N SER A 179 1.64 20.50 -5.01
CA SER A 179 0.58 21.44 -4.64
C SER A 179 -0.51 21.52 -5.71
N LYS A 180 -0.14 21.71 -6.97
CA LYS A 180 -1.08 21.73 -8.09
C LYS A 180 -1.88 20.44 -8.25
N LEU A 181 -1.23 19.29 -8.05
CA LEU A 181 -1.87 17.98 -8.12
C LEU A 181 -2.88 17.76 -7.00
N LEU A 182 -2.64 18.34 -5.82
CA LEU A 182 -3.55 18.29 -4.68
C LEU A 182 -4.70 19.29 -4.83
N ASP A 183 -4.40 20.55 -5.19
CA ASP A 183 -5.40 21.61 -5.34
C ASP A 183 -6.33 21.39 -6.53
N GLY A 184 -5.81 20.85 -7.63
CA GLY A 184 -6.58 20.59 -8.84
C GLY A 184 -7.58 19.42 -8.73
N ARG A 185 -7.64 18.74 -7.58
CA ARG A 185 -8.50 17.58 -7.36
C ARG A 185 -9.43 17.78 -6.17
N LYS A 186 -10.69 17.47 -6.36
CA LYS A 186 -11.66 17.41 -5.25
C LYS A 186 -11.73 16.00 -4.63
N ALA A 187 -11.46 14.97 -5.42
CA ALA A 187 -11.47 13.56 -5.02
C ALA A 187 -10.61 12.73 -5.98
N ASN A 188 -10.41 11.45 -5.63
CA ASN A 188 -9.70 10.45 -6.43
C ASN A 188 -8.23 10.81 -6.73
N GLY A 189 -7.51 9.92 -7.39
CA GLY A 189 -6.11 10.08 -7.79
C GLY A 189 -5.14 9.35 -6.88
N ILE A 190 -4.06 8.85 -7.50
CA ILE A 190 -2.91 8.28 -6.81
C ILE A 190 -1.71 9.13 -7.19
N ILE A 191 -1.13 9.81 -6.21
CA ILE A 191 -0.02 10.74 -6.39
C ILE A 191 1.20 10.16 -5.68
N PHE A 192 2.26 9.93 -6.44
CA PHE A 192 3.55 9.52 -5.91
C PHE A 192 4.42 10.74 -5.61
N THR A 193 5.10 10.72 -4.49
CA THR A 193 5.98 11.81 -4.07
C THR A 193 7.06 11.29 -3.13
N THR A 194 8.18 12.00 -3.05
CA THR A 194 9.17 11.79 -2.00
C THR A 194 8.91 12.73 -0.83
N MET A 195 9.34 12.34 0.37
CA MET A 195 9.20 13.18 1.58
C MET A 195 9.88 14.54 1.45
N PHE A 196 10.94 14.66 0.64
CA PHE A 196 11.68 15.90 0.43
C PHE A 196 10.89 16.97 -0.35
N LYS A 197 9.74 16.62 -0.94
CA LYS A 197 8.86 17.58 -1.60
C LYS A 197 7.87 18.24 -0.63
N PHE A 198 7.86 17.80 0.63
CA PHE A 198 7.19 18.49 1.71
C PHE A 198 8.17 19.44 2.40
N GLU A 199 7.81 20.69 2.50
CA GLU A 199 8.57 21.69 3.24
C GLU A 199 7.64 22.44 4.18
N ARG A 200 8.24 23.04 5.20
CA ARG A 200 7.51 23.93 6.10
C ARG A 200 7.04 25.16 5.31
N GLY A 201 5.74 25.29 5.13
CA GLY A 201 5.10 26.45 4.54
C GLY A 201 4.28 27.20 5.58
N GLU A 202 3.93 28.46 5.29
CA GLU A 202 3.01 29.23 6.13
C GLU A 202 1.58 28.67 6.08
N LYS A 203 1.26 27.92 5.02
CA LYS A 203 -0.07 27.32 4.80
C LYS A 203 0.07 25.83 4.47
N PRO A 204 -0.92 25.00 4.89
CA PRO A 204 -0.99 23.61 4.46
C PRO A 204 -1.06 23.47 2.94
N LEU A 205 -0.52 22.39 2.38
CA LEU A 205 -0.70 22.04 0.96
C LEU A 205 -2.16 21.70 0.65
N SER A 206 -2.87 21.10 1.60
CA SER A 206 -4.30 20.85 1.49
C SER A 206 -4.93 20.61 2.86
N GLU A 207 -6.10 21.19 3.10
CA GLU A 207 -6.91 20.98 4.31
C GLU A 207 -7.98 19.88 4.11
N ARG A 208 -7.96 19.20 2.98
CA ARG A 208 -8.94 18.17 2.65
C ARG A 208 -8.83 16.96 3.57
N ARG A 209 -10.00 16.45 3.97
CA ARG A 209 -10.10 15.22 4.81
C ARG A 209 -10.09 13.92 4.00
N ASN A 210 -10.39 13.98 2.71
CA ASN A 210 -10.41 12.80 1.84
C ASN A 210 -9.04 12.54 1.17
N ILE A 211 -7.99 12.68 1.93
CA ILE A 211 -6.62 12.33 1.54
C ILE A 211 -6.13 11.19 2.45
N VAL A 212 -5.57 10.16 1.84
CA VAL A 212 -4.90 9.07 2.55
C VAL A 212 -3.43 9.06 2.17
N VAL A 213 -2.55 9.12 3.15
CA VAL A 213 -1.10 9.06 2.97
C VAL A 213 -0.61 7.64 3.26
N MET A 214 0.04 7.04 2.29
CA MET A 214 0.72 5.74 2.43
C MET A 214 2.22 5.97 2.34
N ALA A 215 2.93 5.81 3.45
CA ALA A 215 4.38 5.94 3.49
C ALA A 215 5.05 4.57 3.39
N ASP A 216 5.87 4.37 2.35
CA ASP A 216 6.77 3.23 2.28
C ASP A 216 8.05 3.53 3.06
N GLU A 217 8.69 2.48 3.61
CA GLU A 217 9.91 2.59 4.43
C GLU A 217 9.80 3.65 5.54
N ALA A 218 8.63 3.77 6.19
CA ALA A 218 8.33 4.79 7.19
C ALA A 218 9.36 4.89 8.32
N HIS A 219 10.07 3.78 8.60
CA HIS A 219 11.14 3.74 9.61
C HIS A 219 12.37 4.57 9.24
N ARG A 220 12.55 4.98 7.98
CA ARG A 220 13.72 5.75 7.53
C ARG A 220 13.56 7.26 7.63
N GLY A 221 12.34 7.76 7.52
CA GLY A 221 12.13 9.19 7.37
C GLY A 221 11.01 9.79 8.22
N GLN A 222 10.19 8.98 8.89
CA GLN A 222 9.05 9.47 9.65
C GLN A 222 9.34 9.60 11.15
N TYR A 223 10.54 10.10 11.49
CA TYR A 223 10.90 10.40 12.87
C TYR A 223 10.65 11.87 13.21
N GLY A 224 10.18 12.08 14.45
CA GLY A 224 10.22 13.36 15.11
C GLY A 224 8.98 14.23 14.83
N PHE A 225 8.06 14.20 15.79
CA PHE A 225 7.07 15.25 15.97
C PHE A 225 7.61 16.40 16.81
N ASP A 226 8.71 16.15 17.55
CA ASP A 226 9.31 17.12 18.45
C ASP A 226 10.32 17.99 17.73
N GLU A 227 10.32 19.27 18.09
CA GLU A 227 11.36 20.21 17.68
C GLU A 227 12.63 19.91 18.47
N LYS A 228 13.75 19.71 17.77
CA LYS A 228 15.07 19.56 18.38
C LYS A 228 15.92 20.77 18.06
N ILE A 229 16.49 21.37 19.09
CA ILE A 229 17.49 22.42 18.92
C ILE A 229 18.84 21.73 18.76
N ILE A 230 19.44 21.87 17.59
CA ILE A 230 20.80 21.41 17.31
C ILE A 230 21.70 22.64 17.26
N ILE A 231 22.75 22.63 18.08
CA ILE A 231 23.78 23.66 18.05
C ILE A 231 24.79 23.24 16.99
N LYS A 232 24.94 24.03 15.93
CA LYS A 232 25.99 23.86 14.92
C LYS A 232 27.00 24.99 15.06
N GLU A 233 28.25 24.65 14.88
CA GLU A 233 29.35 25.64 14.77
C GLU A 233 29.41 26.09 13.28
N ASN A 234 29.39 27.42 13.06
CA ASN A 234 29.56 27.97 11.73
C ASN A 234 31.06 27.98 11.35
N GLU A 235 31.41 28.34 10.11
CA GLU A 235 32.78 28.39 9.62
C GLU A 235 33.67 29.41 10.37
N GLN A 236 33.06 30.25 11.21
CA GLN A 236 33.71 31.27 12.02
C GLN A 236 33.87 30.85 13.49
N GLY A 237 33.45 29.59 13.84
CA GLY A 237 33.54 29.06 15.19
C GLY A 237 32.45 29.54 16.17
N GLU A 238 31.42 30.22 15.67
CA GLU A 238 30.28 30.66 16.48
C GLU A 238 29.18 29.57 16.52
N LYS A 239 28.63 29.37 17.71
CA LYS A 239 27.56 28.38 17.94
C LYS A 239 26.21 28.98 17.62
N GLU A 240 25.59 28.49 16.55
CA GLU A 240 24.24 28.84 16.18
C GLU A 240 23.25 27.73 16.54
N ALA A 241 22.13 28.10 17.16
CA ALA A 241 21.05 27.19 17.47
C ALA A 241 20.11 27.05 16.27
N HIS A 242 20.09 25.87 15.68
CA HIS A 242 19.15 25.54 14.61
C HIS A 242 18.02 24.66 15.14
N THR A 243 16.80 25.10 14.94
CA THR A 243 15.62 24.26 15.22
C THR A 243 15.42 23.28 14.06
N VAL A 244 15.57 21.98 14.35
CA VAL A 244 15.31 20.91 13.39
C VAL A 244 13.98 20.26 13.73
N ILE A 245 13.09 20.26 12.77
CA ILE A 245 11.77 19.65 12.86
C ILE A 245 11.81 18.35 12.09
N GLY A 246 11.25 17.28 12.66
CA GLY A 246 11.22 15.97 12.00
C GLY A 246 10.25 15.95 10.82
N ASN A 247 10.57 15.12 9.82
CA ASN A 247 9.78 14.99 8.59
C ASN A 247 8.30 14.62 8.85
N ALA A 248 8.03 13.82 9.88
CA ALA A 248 6.66 13.46 10.25
C ALA A 248 5.82 14.70 10.59
N ARG A 249 6.39 15.66 11.30
CA ARG A 249 5.71 16.92 11.61
C ARG A 249 5.50 17.78 10.38
N ILE A 250 6.49 17.86 9.48
CA ILE A 250 6.38 18.64 8.24
C ILE A 250 5.24 18.10 7.35
N ILE A 251 5.14 16.77 7.22
CA ILE A 251 4.09 16.12 6.44
C ILE A 251 2.72 16.35 7.07
N HIS A 252 2.63 16.20 8.39
CA HIS A 252 1.39 16.47 9.13
C HIS A 252 0.93 17.93 8.97
N ASP A 253 1.85 18.89 9.09
CA ASP A 253 1.52 20.31 8.94
C ASP A 253 1.13 20.65 7.50
N ALA A 254 1.69 19.95 6.50
CA ALA A 254 1.31 20.11 5.10
C ALA A 254 -0.05 19.49 4.77
N LEU A 255 -0.46 18.42 5.44
CA LEU A 255 -1.72 17.69 5.24
C LEU A 255 -2.41 17.40 6.59
N PRO A 256 -2.86 18.42 7.33
CA PRO A 256 -3.27 18.29 8.73
C PRO A 256 -4.52 17.42 8.95
N ASN A 257 -5.34 17.24 7.92
CA ASN A 257 -6.59 16.48 7.99
C ASN A 257 -6.51 15.13 7.22
N ALA A 258 -5.36 14.77 6.68
CA ALA A 258 -5.16 13.49 6.00
C ALA A 258 -5.12 12.32 6.99
N THR A 259 -5.41 11.10 6.47
CA THR A 259 -5.32 9.84 7.24
C THR A 259 -4.07 9.09 6.86
#